data_035a192b3476b4799238bdf9cba84fec
#
_entry.id   035a192b3476b4799238bdf9cba84fec
#
_cell.length_a   1.000
_cell.length_b   1.000
_cell.length_c   1.000
_cell.angle_alpha   90.00
_cell.angle_beta   90.00
_cell.angle_gamma   90.00
#
_symmetry.space_group_name_H-M   'P 1'
#
loop_
_entity.id
_entity.type
_entity.pdbx_description
1 polymer ?
#
loop_
_entity_poly.entity_id
_entity_poly.type
_entity_poly.pdbx_seq_one_letter_code
_entity_poly.pdbx_strand_id
1 'polypeptide(L)'
;MKKIEIKSVNISEKKGTIKVPVDVIELCETGVKGDAHAGAWHRMVSLLAVESIEKFEHKSKRKIAYGEFAENITTQGVLLYTHPLDRFEGKGIELEVTQIGKECHGDGCAIFREVGNCVMPKEGIFARVIKGGKLKAGDTLEYKPRVHKIHVITLSDRAFAGEYEDLRGPAIE
;
A
#
# COMPACT_ATOMS: atom_id res chain seq x y z
N MET A 1 12.79 -13.76 4.32
CA MET A 1 11.66 -13.09 3.64
C MET A 1 10.87 -12.31 4.68
N LYS A 2 10.51 -11.06 4.40
CA LYS A 2 9.75 -10.24 5.34
C LYS A 2 8.28 -10.63 5.27
N LYS A 3 7.67 -10.93 6.41
CA LYS A 3 6.25 -11.26 6.53
C LYS A 3 5.53 -10.12 7.20
N ILE A 4 4.28 -9.91 6.79
CA ILE A 4 3.36 -9.00 7.45
C ILE A 4 2.23 -9.83 8.08
N GLU A 5 1.84 -9.47 9.27
CA GLU A 5 0.69 -10.04 9.96
C GLU A 5 -0.53 -9.14 9.74
N ILE A 6 -1.67 -9.74 9.48
CA ILE A 6 -2.95 -9.04 9.38
C ILE A 6 -3.53 -8.90 10.79
N LYS A 7 -3.66 -7.68 11.26
CA LYS A 7 -4.21 -7.37 12.60
C LYS A 7 -5.71 -7.19 12.57
N SER A 8 -6.22 -6.64 11.48
CA SER A 8 -7.66 -6.45 11.27
C SER A 8 -7.99 -6.39 9.79
N VAL A 9 -9.21 -6.78 9.45
CA VAL A 9 -9.81 -6.57 8.13
C VAL A 9 -11.11 -5.80 8.31
N ASN A 10 -11.30 -4.74 7.51
CA ASN A 10 -12.31 -3.73 7.77
C ASN A 10 -13.07 -3.37 6.49
N ILE A 11 -14.38 -3.12 6.62
CA ILE A 11 -15.24 -2.69 5.51
C ILE A 11 -16.09 -1.48 5.90
N SER A 12 -16.58 -0.76 4.91
CA SER A 12 -17.61 0.27 5.05
C SER A 12 -18.61 0.15 3.91
N GLU A 13 -19.88 0.39 4.21
CA GLU A 13 -20.97 0.40 3.22
C GLU A 13 -21.04 1.71 2.42
N LYS A 14 -20.47 2.80 2.97
CA LYS A 14 -20.52 4.15 2.38
C LYS A 14 -19.13 4.74 2.21
N LYS A 15 -18.90 5.42 1.07
CA LYS A 15 -17.66 6.17 0.83
C LYS A 15 -17.53 7.34 1.81
N GLY A 16 -16.28 7.62 2.23
CA GLY A 16 -16.00 8.75 3.13
C GLY A 16 -16.34 8.51 4.60
N THR A 17 -16.67 7.27 4.98
CA THR A 17 -16.88 6.87 6.37
C THR A 17 -15.73 6.01 6.88
N ILE A 18 -15.60 5.90 8.20
CA ILE A 18 -14.73 4.92 8.85
C ILE A 18 -15.13 3.52 8.41
N LYS A 19 -14.19 2.58 8.45
CA LYS A 19 -14.46 1.15 8.27
C LYS A 19 -14.57 0.47 9.62
N VAL A 20 -15.35 -0.58 9.67
CA VAL A 20 -15.53 -1.39 10.88
C VAL A 20 -14.88 -2.76 10.70
N PRO A 21 -14.21 -3.29 11.75
CA PRO A 21 -13.65 -4.62 11.71
C PRO A 21 -14.72 -5.68 11.44
N VAL A 22 -14.33 -6.69 10.65
CA VAL A 22 -15.13 -7.88 10.35
C VAL A 22 -14.27 -9.13 10.52
N ASP A 23 -14.90 -10.31 10.67
CA ASP A 23 -14.18 -11.56 10.86
C ASP A 23 -13.34 -11.96 9.64
N VAL A 24 -13.86 -11.70 8.45
CA VAL A 24 -13.23 -12.09 7.18
C VAL A 24 -13.64 -11.14 6.06
N ILE A 25 -12.71 -10.82 5.17
CA ILE A 25 -13.00 -10.17 3.89
C ILE A 25 -12.76 -11.15 2.74
N GLU A 26 -13.50 -10.98 1.66
CA GLU A 26 -13.28 -11.66 0.38
C GLU A 26 -12.70 -10.65 -0.61
N LEU A 27 -11.50 -10.93 -1.08
CA LEU A 27 -10.82 -10.16 -2.11
C LEU A 27 -11.18 -10.73 -3.48
N CYS A 28 -11.57 -9.87 -4.40
CA CYS A 28 -11.90 -10.22 -5.77
C CYS A 28 -11.26 -9.20 -6.73
N GLU A 29 -11.43 -9.40 -8.03
CA GLU A 29 -10.86 -8.53 -9.08
C GLU A 29 -11.23 -7.05 -8.96
N THR A 30 -12.30 -6.73 -8.23
CA THR A 30 -12.74 -5.36 -7.96
C THR A 30 -12.39 -4.86 -6.57
N GLY A 31 -11.60 -5.61 -5.79
CA GLY A 31 -11.17 -5.24 -4.44
C GLY A 31 -11.86 -6.04 -3.35
N VAL A 32 -12.26 -5.40 -2.26
CA VAL A 32 -12.95 -6.04 -1.14
C VAL A 32 -14.45 -6.12 -1.42
N LYS A 33 -14.97 -7.34 -1.51
CA LYS A 33 -16.39 -7.59 -1.77
C LYS A 33 -17.27 -6.97 -0.69
N GLY A 34 -18.25 -6.18 -1.11
CA GLY A 34 -19.16 -5.47 -0.20
C GLY A 34 -18.60 -4.17 0.40
N ASP A 35 -17.38 -3.79 0.09
CA ASP A 35 -16.84 -2.51 0.53
C ASP A 35 -17.24 -1.38 -0.45
N ALA A 36 -17.51 -0.20 0.09
CA ALA A 36 -17.94 0.96 -0.70
C ALA A 36 -16.89 1.45 -1.72
N HIS A 37 -15.61 1.11 -1.52
CA HIS A 37 -14.51 1.48 -2.43
C HIS A 37 -14.18 0.40 -3.44
N ALA A 38 -14.91 -0.74 -3.43
CA ALA A 38 -14.76 -1.77 -4.45
C ALA A 38 -15.03 -1.18 -5.85
N GLY A 39 -14.22 -1.59 -6.82
CA GLY A 39 -14.33 -1.11 -8.20
C GLY A 39 -13.07 -1.41 -9.00
N ALA A 40 -13.18 -1.35 -10.33
CA ALA A 40 -12.06 -1.56 -11.25
C ALA A 40 -11.17 -0.32 -11.32
N TRP A 41 -10.35 -0.08 -10.32
CA TRP A 41 -9.43 1.04 -10.24
C TRP A 41 -8.16 0.69 -9.44
N HIS A 42 -7.15 1.54 -9.47
CA HIS A 42 -5.84 1.24 -8.91
C HIS A 42 -5.78 1.26 -7.36
N ARG A 43 -6.78 1.82 -6.66
CA ARG A 43 -6.84 1.88 -5.19
C ARG A 43 -8.01 1.09 -4.62
N MET A 44 -8.23 -0.11 -5.15
CA MET A 44 -9.37 -0.94 -4.75
C MET A 44 -9.23 -1.58 -3.37
N VAL A 45 -8.02 -1.64 -2.83
CA VAL A 45 -7.73 -2.11 -1.46
C VAL A 45 -6.79 -1.12 -0.80
N SER A 46 -7.07 -0.77 0.45
CA SER A 46 -6.22 0.10 1.26
C SER A 46 -5.65 -0.64 2.46
N LEU A 47 -4.35 -0.46 2.70
CA LEU A 47 -3.65 -1.04 3.84
C LEU A 47 -3.05 0.08 4.69
N LEU A 48 -2.97 -0.14 6.00
CA LEU A 48 -2.29 0.75 6.94
C LEU A 48 -1.57 -0.07 8.01
N ALA A 49 -0.35 0.33 8.32
CA ALA A 49 0.45 -0.33 9.34
C ALA A 49 0.05 0.11 10.75
N VAL A 50 0.05 -0.82 11.71
CA VAL A 50 -0.13 -0.53 13.14
C VAL A 50 0.91 0.48 13.59
N GLU A 51 2.13 0.39 13.11
CA GLU A 51 3.22 1.30 13.41
C GLU A 51 2.91 2.76 13.03
N SER A 52 2.16 2.96 11.94
CA SER A 52 1.67 4.29 11.54
C SER A 52 0.54 4.78 12.45
N ILE A 53 -0.33 3.88 12.88
CA ILE A 53 -1.41 4.18 13.82
C ILE A 53 -0.82 4.57 15.18
N GLU A 54 0.09 3.78 15.74
CA GLU A 54 0.77 4.04 17.01
C GLU A 54 1.53 5.38 17.01
N LYS A 55 2.24 5.67 15.92
CA LYS A 55 2.91 6.96 15.74
C LYS A 55 1.93 8.13 15.76
N PHE A 56 0.73 7.95 15.18
CA PHE A 56 -0.33 8.94 15.22
C PHE A 56 -0.93 9.07 16.62
N GLU A 57 -1.25 7.97 17.31
CA GLU A 57 -1.77 7.94 18.67
C GLU A 57 -0.84 8.66 19.64
N HIS A 58 0.46 8.44 19.51
CA HIS A 58 1.46 9.11 20.35
C HIS A 58 1.44 10.64 20.19
N LYS A 59 1.22 11.12 18.96
CA LYS A 59 1.17 12.56 18.67
C LYS A 59 -0.17 13.19 19.05
N SER A 60 -1.28 12.52 18.77
CA SER A 60 -2.62 13.04 18.97
C SER A 60 -3.13 12.85 20.41
N LYS A 61 -2.45 12.03 21.22
CA LYS A 61 -2.91 11.61 22.57
C LYS A 61 -4.27 10.89 22.55
N ARG A 62 -4.66 10.34 21.40
CA ARG A 62 -5.96 9.66 21.19
C ARG A 62 -5.71 8.24 20.73
N LYS A 63 -6.48 7.28 21.26
CA LYS A 63 -6.53 5.91 20.75
C LYS A 63 -7.34 5.84 19.47
N ILE A 64 -6.86 5.05 18.53
CA ILE A 64 -7.43 4.87 17.19
C ILE A 64 -7.84 3.40 17.02
N ALA A 65 -9.08 3.17 16.69
CA ALA A 65 -9.56 1.84 16.34
C ALA A 65 -9.10 1.45 14.92
N TYR A 66 -8.89 0.15 14.70
CA TYR A 66 -8.61 -0.37 13.36
C TYR A 66 -9.79 -0.08 12.42
N GLY A 67 -9.49 0.38 11.22
CA GLY A 67 -10.50 0.83 10.25
C GLY A 67 -10.87 2.32 10.35
N GLU A 68 -10.48 3.01 11.40
CA GLU A 68 -10.85 4.41 11.64
C GLU A 68 -10.23 5.37 10.60
N PHE A 69 -9.08 5.04 10.02
CA PHE A 69 -8.52 5.76 8.89
C PHE A 69 -9.07 5.29 7.53
N ALA A 70 -10.13 4.48 7.54
CA ALA A 70 -10.78 3.87 6.38
C ALA A 70 -9.89 2.88 5.61
N GLU A 71 -8.91 2.28 6.27
CA GLU A 71 -8.15 1.18 5.71
C GLU A 71 -8.96 -0.12 5.70
N ASN A 72 -8.80 -0.93 4.62
CA ASN A 72 -9.40 -2.26 4.52
C ASN A 72 -8.64 -3.31 5.31
N ILE A 73 -7.32 -3.17 5.38
CA ILE A 73 -6.43 -4.12 6.00
C ILE A 73 -5.49 -3.37 6.93
N THR A 74 -5.56 -3.66 8.22
CA THR A 74 -4.59 -3.18 9.21
C THR A 74 -3.51 -4.25 9.36
N THR A 75 -2.24 -3.87 9.17
CA THR A 75 -1.10 -4.79 9.12
C THR A 75 -0.08 -4.46 10.18
N GLN A 76 0.73 -5.45 10.60
CA GLN A 76 1.92 -5.24 11.43
C GLN A 76 3.14 -5.79 10.72
N GLY A 77 4.30 -5.12 10.89
CA GLY A 77 5.56 -5.51 10.23
C GLY A 77 5.69 -5.01 8.80
N VAL A 78 4.83 -4.16 8.34
CA VAL A 78 4.94 -3.48 7.06
C VAL A 78 5.82 -2.24 7.18
N LEU A 79 6.47 -2.05 6.44
CA LEU A 79 7.54 -1.54 5.71
C LEU A 79 7.40 -0.09 5.32
N LEU A 80 8.21 0.71 5.98
CA LEU A 80 8.52 2.07 5.55
C LEU A 80 9.14 2.12 4.11
N TYR A 81 9.36 0.96 3.49
CA TYR A 81 10.05 0.81 2.19
C TYR A 81 9.23 0.08 1.13
N THR A 82 7.90 0.12 1.25
CA THR A 82 7.02 -0.40 0.21
C THR A 82 6.96 0.58 -0.96
N HIS A 83 7.05 0.09 -2.19
CA HIS A 83 7.01 0.88 -3.41
C HIS A 83 5.89 0.39 -4.34
N PRO A 84 5.40 1.22 -5.26
CA PRO A 84 4.54 0.74 -6.33
C PRO A 84 5.16 -0.43 -7.09
N LEU A 85 4.33 -1.41 -7.46
CA LEU A 85 4.66 -2.70 -8.08
C LEU A 85 5.25 -3.76 -7.13
N ASP A 86 5.49 -3.44 -5.87
CA ASP A 86 5.75 -4.46 -4.86
C ASP A 86 4.49 -5.30 -4.62
N ARG A 87 4.66 -6.51 -4.08
CA ARG A 87 3.56 -7.43 -3.86
C ARG A 87 3.50 -7.95 -2.44
N PHE A 88 2.29 -8.30 -2.03
CA PHE A 88 2.00 -9.07 -0.83
C PHE A 88 1.33 -10.36 -1.24
N GLU A 89 1.94 -11.49 -0.88
CA GLU A 89 1.51 -12.82 -1.30
C GLU A 89 1.30 -13.75 -0.13
N GLY A 90 0.26 -14.55 -0.16
CA GLY A 90 0.01 -15.61 0.83
C GLY A 90 -1.40 -16.16 0.76
N LYS A 91 -1.58 -17.39 1.22
CA LYS A 91 -2.90 -18.07 1.25
C LYS A 91 -3.63 -18.09 -0.11
N GLY A 92 -2.89 -18.06 -1.20
CA GLY A 92 -3.45 -17.98 -2.54
C GLY A 92 -3.90 -16.58 -2.96
N ILE A 93 -3.64 -15.56 -2.14
CA ILE A 93 -3.92 -14.15 -2.41
C ILE A 93 -2.64 -13.49 -2.95
N GLU A 94 -2.83 -12.55 -3.87
CA GLU A 94 -1.77 -11.69 -4.38
C GLU A 94 -2.31 -10.27 -4.55
N LEU A 95 -1.69 -9.34 -3.82
CA LEU A 95 -1.95 -7.91 -3.91
C LEU A 95 -0.73 -7.21 -4.51
N GLU A 96 -0.93 -6.31 -5.45
CA GLU A 96 0.13 -5.48 -6.01
C GLU A 96 -0.06 -4.03 -5.59
N VAL A 97 0.97 -3.45 -4.98
CA VAL A 97 0.98 -2.06 -4.56
C VAL A 97 0.92 -1.15 -5.79
N THR A 98 0.00 -0.22 -5.77
CA THR A 98 -0.21 0.72 -6.88
C THR A 98 0.12 2.15 -6.52
N GLN A 99 0.01 2.49 -5.23
CA GLN A 99 0.24 3.85 -4.76
C GLN A 99 0.57 3.87 -3.26
N ILE A 100 1.46 4.76 -2.88
CA ILE A 100 1.72 5.11 -1.47
C ILE A 100 1.20 6.53 -1.23
N GLY A 101 0.43 6.69 -0.17
CA GLY A 101 -0.23 7.96 0.14
C GLY A 101 -1.37 8.31 -0.83
N LYS A 102 -2.05 9.36 -0.54
CA LYS A 102 -3.11 9.94 -1.39
C LYS A 102 -3.26 11.42 -1.11
N GLU A 103 -3.88 12.15 -2.04
CA GLU A 103 -4.30 13.51 -1.76
C GLU A 103 -5.31 13.56 -0.61
N CYS A 104 -5.12 14.51 0.31
CA CYS A 104 -6.03 14.73 1.42
C CYS A 104 -7.20 15.61 0.98
N HIS A 105 -8.41 15.19 1.28
CA HIS A 105 -9.61 15.98 0.99
C HIS A 105 -9.92 17.04 2.07
N GLY A 106 -9.03 17.21 3.06
CA GLY A 106 -9.18 18.20 4.14
C GLY A 106 -10.54 18.09 4.84
N ASP A 107 -11.18 19.22 5.07
CA ASP A 107 -12.48 19.32 5.76
C ASP A 107 -13.64 18.57 5.08
N GLY A 108 -13.47 18.17 3.82
CA GLY A 108 -14.42 17.31 3.11
C GLY A 108 -14.39 15.84 3.57
N CYS A 109 -13.41 15.44 4.38
CA CYS A 109 -13.28 14.08 4.89
C CYS A 109 -13.80 13.98 6.33
N ALA A 110 -14.75 13.09 6.57
CA ALA A 110 -15.28 12.83 7.92
C ALA A 110 -14.17 12.45 8.91
N ILE A 111 -13.23 11.61 8.45
CA ILE A 111 -12.07 11.16 9.24
C ILE A 111 -11.18 12.34 9.65
N PHE A 112 -10.89 13.25 8.71
CA PHE A 112 -10.10 14.45 8.99
C PHE A 112 -10.82 15.36 10.00
N ARG A 113 -12.13 15.52 9.88
CA ARG A 113 -12.92 16.32 10.82
C ARG A 113 -12.96 15.74 12.23
N GLU A 114 -13.05 14.40 12.35
CA GLU A 114 -13.09 13.72 13.64
C GLU A 114 -11.72 13.64 14.32
N VAL A 115 -10.68 13.44 13.55
CA VAL A 115 -9.33 13.12 14.04
C VAL A 115 -8.38 14.33 13.94
N GLY A 116 -8.76 15.39 13.20
CA GLY A 116 -7.97 16.62 12.99
C GLY A 116 -6.74 16.43 12.10
N ASN A 117 -6.35 15.19 11.80
CA ASN A 117 -5.26 14.82 10.92
C ASN A 117 -5.47 13.40 10.39
N CYS A 118 -4.72 12.98 9.39
CA CYS A 118 -4.83 11.64 8.82
C CYS A 118 -3.46 11.13 8.36
N VAL A 119 -3.16 9.87 8.65
CA VAL A 119 -1.91 9.23 8.22
C VAL A 119 -1.98 8.69 6.80
N MET A 120 -3.17 8.38 6.29
CA MET A 120 -3.38 7.81 4.96
C MET A 120 -2.79 8.62 3.80
N PRO A 121 -2.76 9.98 3.84
CA PRO A 121 -2.13 10.77 2.80
C PRO A 121 -0.63 10.51 2.62
N LYS A 122 0.06 10.10 3.66
CA LYS A 122 1.52 9.89 3.64
C LYS A 122 1.92 8.42 3.74
N GLU A 123 1.22 7.65 4.56
CA GLU A 123 1.64 6.31 4.97
C GLU A 123 0.64 5.21 4.55
N GLY A 124 -0.51 5.60 3.97
CA GLY A 124 -1.47 4.64 3.43
C GLY A 124 -0.92 3.93 2.20
N ILE A 125 -1.08 2.61 2.15
CA ILE A 125 -0.70 1.78 1.02
C ILE A 125 -1.96 1.42 0.26
N PHE A 126 -1.95 1.59 -1.05
CA PHE A 126 -3.06 1.21 -1.92
C PHE A 126 -2.60 0.12 -2.88
N ALA A 127 -3.49 -0.85 -3.10
CA ALA A 127 -3.18 -2.01 -3.90
C ALA A 127 -4.34 -2.38 -4.82
N ARG A 128 -4.00 -3.13 -5.87
CA ARG A 128 -4.97 -3.89 -6.67
C ARG A 128 -4.86 -5.37 -6.35
N VAL A 129 -5.96 -6.09 -6.55
CA VAL A 129 -6.01 -7.53 -6.39
C VAL A 129 -5.54 -8.19 -7.69
N ILE A 130 -4.46 -8.94 -7.64
CA ILE A 130 -3.99 -9.80 -8.75
C ILE A 130 -4.62 -11.17 -8.63
N LYS A 131 -4.67 -11.71 -7.40
CA LYS A 131 -5.33 -12.98 -7.11
C LYS A 131 -6.15 -12.82 -5.84
N GLY A 132 -7.44 -13.07 -5.94
CA GLY A 132 -8.39 -12.95 -4.85
C GLY A 132 -8.39 -14.16 -3.92
N GLY A 133 -9.09 -14.01 -2.79
CA GLY A 133 -9.24 -15.02 -1.78
C GLY A 133 -9.78 -14.46 -0.48
N LYS A 134 -9.90 -15.29 0.55
CA LYS A 134 -10.37 -14.88 1.88
C LYS A 134 -9.20 -14.52 2.78
N LEU A 135 -9.32 -13.38 3.47
CA LEU A 135 -8.32 -12.85 4.40
C LEU A 135 -8.98 -12.47 5.72
N LYS A 136 -8.31 -12.78 6.83
CA LYS A 136 -8.79 -12.47 8.18
C LYS A 136 -7.65 -12.06 9.10
N ALA A 137 -7.99 -11.53 10.27
CA ALA A 137 -7.01 -11.26 11.33
C ALA A 137 -6.24 -12.54 11.71
N GLY A 138 -4.95 -12.41 11.98
CA GLY A 138 -4.01 -13.51 12.25
C GLY A 138 -3.40 -14.16 11.01
N ASP A 139 -3.91 -13.88 9.81
CA ASP A 139 -3.26 -14.32 8.57
C ASP A 139 -1.94 -13.58 8.32
N THR A 140 -1.07 -14.21 7.53
CA THR A 140 0.24 -13.64 7.17
C THR A 140 0.39 -13.58 5.67
N LEU A 141 0.93 -12.46 5.17
CA LEU A 141 1.36 -12.33 3.78
C LEU A 141 2.87 -12.09 3.72
N GLU A 142 3.49 -12.56 2.67
CA GLU A 142 4.89 -12.33 2.36
C GLU A 142 5.04 -11.06 1.53
N TYR A 143 5.98 -10.21 1.91
CA TYR A 143 6.35 -9.06 1.10
C TYR A 143 7.37 -9.46 0.03
N LYS A 144 7.04 -9.12 -1.21
CA LYS A 144 7.85 -9.36 -2.40
C LYS A 144 8.20 -8.02 -3.06
N PRO A 145 9.41 -7.50 -2.85
CA PRO A 145 9.84 -6.29 -3.54
C PRO A 145 9.93 -6.53 -5.04
N ARG A 146 9.56 -5.54 -5.83
CA ARG A 146 9.75 -5.56 -7.27
C ARG A 146 11.23 -5.45 -7.60
N VAL A 147 11.74 -6.40 -8.36
CA VAL A 147 13.08 -6.34 -8.93
C VAL A 147 13.00 -5.73 -10.32
N HIS A 148 13.73 -4.64 -10.54
CA HIS A 148 13.87 -4.00 -11.84
C HIS A 148 15.21 -4.40 -12.46
N LYS A 149 15.17 -4.86 -13.71
CA LYS A 149 16.38 -4.98 -14.53
C LYS A 149 16.51 -3.68 -15.32
N ILE A 150 17.60 -2.99 -15.11
CA ILE A 150 17.90 -1.73 -15.81
C ILE A 150 19.02 -2.04 -16.80
N HIS A 151 18.78 -1.72 -18.07
CA HIS A 151 19.81 -1.75 -19.10
C HIS A 151 20.19 -0.31 -19.39
N VAL A 152 21.45 0.02 -19.18
CA VAL A 152 21.99 1.33 -19.49
C VAL A 152 22.69 1.26 -20.84
N ILE A 153 22.32 2.13 -21.76
CA ILE A 153 22.94 2.25 -23.08
C ILE A 153 23.51 3.67 -23.19
N THR A 154 24.81 3.76 -23.35
CA THR A 154 25.48 5.02 -23.70
C THR A 154 25.60 5.12 -25.22
N LEU A 155 25.17 6.24 -25.77
CA LEU A 155 25.29 6.53 -27.20
C LEU A 155 26.24 7.70 -27.37
N SER A 156 27.30 7.48 -28.15
CA SER A 156 28.27 8.52 -28.49
C SER A 156 28.92 8.25 -29.83
N ASP A 157 28.65 9.05 -30.82
CA ASP A 157 29.26 8.94 -32.16
C ASP A 157 30.79 9.12 -32.10
N ARG A 158 31.28 10.00 -31.23
CA ARG A 158 32.69 10.29 -31.07
C ARG A 158 33.45 9.17 -30.34
N ALA A 159 32.84 8.56 -29.30
CA ALA A 159 33.43 7.39 -28.65
C ALA A 159 33.40 6.19 -29.59
N PHE A 160 32.34 6.00 -30.36
CA PHE A 160 32.25 4.97 -31.39
C PHE A 160 33.31 5.17 -32.49
N ALA A 161 33.59 6.41 -32.89
CA ALA A 161 34.65 6.75 -33.85
C ALA A 161 36.08 6.62 -33.26
N GLY A 162 36.20 6.31 -31.96
CA GLY A 162 37.51 6.17 -31.29
C GLY A 162 38.19 7.50 -30.96
N GLU A 163 37.48 8.63 -31.00
CA GLU A 163 38.06 9.92 -30.66
C GLU A 163 38.37 10.08 -29.16
N TYR A 164 37.70 9.35 -28.30
CA TYR A 164 37.96 9.26 -26.87
C TYR A 164 37.39 7.96 -26.29
N GLU A 165 37.87 7.55 -25.11
CA GLU A 165 37.36 6.40 -24.37
C GLU A 165 36.02 6.71 -23.70
N ASP A 166 35.03 5.79 -23.83
CA ASP A 166 33.75 5.95 -23.10
C ASP A 166 33.94 5.61 -21.61
N LEU A 167 34.04 6.66 -20.79
CA LEU A 167 34.13 6.56 -19.33
C LEU A 167 32.75 6.60 -18.65
N ARG A 168 31.67 6.85 -19.37
CA ARG A 168 30.33 6.99 -18.80
C ARG A 168 29.63 5.65 -18.59
N GLY A 169 29.76 4.74 -19.54
CA GLY A 169 29.23 3.38 -19.41
C GLY A 169 29.77 2.68 -18.15
N PRO A 170 31.09 2.54 -17.98
CA PRO A 170 31.68 1.93 -16.79
C PRO A 170 31.40 2.64 -15.47
N ALA A 171 31.11 3.94 -15.48
CA ALA A 171 30.81 4.70 -14.27
C ALA A 171 29.38 4.48 -13.72
N ILE A 172 28.53 3.76 -14.46
CA ILE A 172 27.12 3.51 -14.10
C ILE A 172 26.93 2.07 -13.57
N GLU A 173 27.87 1.16 -13.81
CA GLU A 173 27.91 -0.20 -13.24
C GLU A 173 28.27 -0.15 -11.74
#